data_93a3bd10f6daacd9edb6722e273f0620
#
_entry.id   93a3bd10f6daacd9edb6722e273f0620
#
_cell.length_a   1.000
_cell.length_b   1.000
_cell.length_c   1.000
_cell.angle_alpha   90.00
_cell.angle_beta   90.00
_cell.angle_gamma   90.00
#
_symmetry.space_group_name_H-M   'P 1'
#
loop_
_entity.id
_entity.type
_entity.pdbx_description
1 polymer ?
#
loop_
_entity_poly.entity_id
_entity_poly.type
_entity_poly.pdbx_seq_one_letter_code
_entity_poly.pdbx_strand_id
1 'polypeptide(L)'
;MSKEAKQQGRKPDAVCRAGKVAVAIWTKLETDGDRQYKSHRIVVRKAWKDKGSEEWQQQSITLFPEEMPVLAALLNRMFVEHTAKHEYPSAAAGGQ
;
A
#
# COMPACT_ATOMS: atom_id res chain seq x y z
N MET A 1 16.60 -1.85 11.96
CA MET A 1 15.86 -1.57 12.78
C MET A 1 15.70 -0.20 13.16
N SER A 2 16.66 0.52 13.27
CA SER A 2 16.54 1.85 13.66
C SER A 2 15.66 2.67 12.76
N LYS A 3 15.72 2.42 11.48
CA LYS A 3 14.90 3.12 10.60
C LYS A 3 13.47 2.85 10.85
N GLU A 4 13.15 1.65 11.08
CA GLU A 4 11.85 1.31 11.35
C GLU A 4 11.39 1.83 12.65
N ALA A 5 12.23 1.85 13.61
CA ALA A 5 11.90 2.38 14.88
C ALA A 5 11.55 3.84 14.78
N LYS A 6 12.27 4.58 13.96
CA LYS A 6 11.96 5.95 13.78
C LYS A 6 10.65 6.12 13.12
N GLN A 7 10.36 5.28 12.14
CA GLN A 7 9.13 5.38 11.46
C GLN A 7 8.01 5.08 12.40
N GLN A 8 8.19 4.14 13.26
CA GLN A 8 7.16 3.80 14.16
C GLN A 8 6.92 4.87 15.18
N GLY A 9 7.94 5.64 15.49
CA GLY A 9 7.76 6.70 16.44
C GLY A 9 6.93 7.82 15.89
N ARG A 10 6.65 7.80 14.63
CA ARG A 10 5.89 8.85 14.00
C ARG A 10 4.73 8.23 13.27
N LYS A 11 3.55 8.75 13.52
CA LYS A 11 2.36 8.22 12.87
C LYS A 11 2.28 8.67 11.44
N PRO A 12 1.69 7.87 10.59
CA PRO A 12 1.49 8.30 9.21
C PRO A 12 0.49 9.44 9.17
N ASP A 13 0.59 10.24 8.15
CA ASP A 13 -0.33 11.34 7.97
C ASP A 13 -1.69 10.87 7.51
N ALA A 14 -1.72 9.73 6.83
CA ALA A 14 -3.00 9.17 6.41
C ALA A 14 -2.83 7.67 6.21
N VAL A 15 -3.89 6.93 6.45
CA VAL A 15 -3.87 5.48 6.28
C VAL A 15 -5.20 5.07 5.67
N CYS A 16 -5.13 4.22 4.65
CA CYS A 16 -6.32 3.60 4.08
C CYS A 16 -6.15 2.11 4.24
N ARG A 17 -7.19 1.45 4.68
CA ARG A 17 -7.08 0.04 4.95
C ARG A 17 -8.31 -0.69 4.44
N ALA A 18 -8.10 -1.82 3.83
CA ALA A 18 -9.20 -2.66 3.39
C ALA A 18 -8.74 -4.11 3.51
N GLY A 19 -9.43 -4.86 4.36
CA GLY A 19 -9.07 -6.24 4.55
C GLY A 19 -7.65 -6.39 5.09
N LYS A 20 -6.87 -7.14 4.40
CA LYS A 20 -5.51 -7.41 4.83
C LYS A 20 -4.49 -6.43 4.27
N VAL A 21 -4.96 -5.47 3.50
CA VAL A 21 -4.07 -4.53 2.83
C VAL A 21 -4.25 -3.14 3.39
N ALA A 22 -3.17 -2.45 3.60
CA ALA A 22 -3.21 -1.08 4.10
C ALA A 22 -2.19 -0.25 3.34
N VAL A 23 -2.51 1.02 3.18
CA VAL A 23 -1.59 1.95 2.55
C VAL A 23 -1.45 3.14 3.48
N ALA A 24 -0.24 3.50 3.79
CA ALA A 24 0.03 4.62 4.67
C ALA A 24 0.95 5.61 3.97
N ILE A 25 0.80 6.87 4.30
CA ILE A 25 1.63 7.89 3.70
C ILE A 25 2.19 8.79 4.79
N TRP A 26 3.46 9.08 4.68
CA TRP A 26 4.15 10.04 5.55
C TRP A 26 4.62 11.18 4.68
N THR A 27 4.41 12.39 5.15
CA THR A 27 4.83 13.57 4.42
C THR A 27 5.86 14.30 5.26
N LYS A 28 6.92 14.71 4.64
CA LYS A 28 8.01 15.36 5.33
C LYS A 28 8.41 16.59 4.56
N LEU A 29 8.76 17.63 5.30
CA LEU A 29 9.23 18.85 4.70
C LEU A 29 10.72 18.74 4.50
N GLU A 30 11.18 18.93 3.28
CA GLU A 30 12.60 18.84 2.97
C GLU A 30 13.10 20.20 2.60
N THR A 31 14.38 20.40 2.81
CA THR A 31 15.01 21.66 2.49
C THR A 31 16.19 21.43 1.57
N ASP A 32 16.29 22.22 0.54
CA ASP A 32 17.40 22.12 -0.39
C ASP A 32 17.84 23.53 -0.69
N GLY A 33 18.82 24.02 0.05
CA GLY A 33 19.25 25.39 -0.09
C GLY A 33 18.15 26.29 0.39
N ASP A 34 17.69 27.18 -0.46
CA ASP A 34 16.64 28.10 -0.12
C ASP A 34 15.27 27.54 -0.38
N ARG A 35 15.21 26.37 -0.98
CA ARG A 35 13.94 25.81 -1.38
C ARG A 35 13.42 24.85 -0.35
N GLN A 36 12.12 24.83 -0.17
CA GLN A 36 11.48 23.87 0.67
C GLN A 36 10.47 23.13 -0.16
N TYR A 37 10.36 21.84 0.05
CA TYR A 37 9.39 21.06 -0.68
C TYR A 37 8.96 19.90 0.20
N LYS A 38 7.84 19.30 -0.14
CA LYS A 38 7.34 18.18 0.62
C LYS A 38 7.70 16.89 -0.09
N SER A 39 8.17 15.92 0.67
CA SER A 39 8.41 14.62 0.12
C SER A 39 7.44 13.67 0.77
N HIS A 40 7.07 12.63 0.04
CA HIS A 40 6.10 11.67 0.52
C HIS A 40 6.66 10.28 0.46
N ARG A 41 6.33 9.52 1.47
CA ARG A 41 6.74 8.14 1.51
C ARG A 41 5.48 7.33 1.66
N ILE A 42 5.22 6.45 0.72
CA ILE A 42 4.03 5.63 0.73
C ILE A 42 4.43 4.19 0.96
N VAL A 43 3.78 3.54 1.91
CA VAL A 43 4.06 2.15 2.21
C VAL A 43 2.78 1.36 2.03
N VAL A 44 2.86 0.34 1.19
CA VAL A 44 1.76 -0.58 0.99
C VAL A 44 2.10 -1.83 1.78
N ARG A 45 1.20 -2.26 2.63
CA ARG A 45 1.47 -3.39 3.51
C ARG A 45 0.36 -4.40 3.43
N LYS A 46 0.74 -5.65 3.44
CA LYS A 46 -0.21 -6.74 3.49
C LYS A 46 0.17 -7.63 4.67
N ALA A 47 -0.82 -7.98 5.48
CA ALA A 47 -0.59 -8.84 6.63
C ALA A 47 -1.54 -10.01 6.58
N TRP A 48 -1.07 -11.18 6.91
CA TRP A 48 -1.91 -12.37 6.87
C TRP A 48 -1.35 -13.42 7.82
N LYS A 49 -2.16 -14.43 8.03
CA LYS A 49 -1.77 -15.50 8.91
C LYS A 49 -1.87 -16.79 8.11
N ASP A 50 -0.82 -17.56 8.12
CA ASP A 50 -0.84 -18.80 7.38
C ASP A 50 -1.77 -19.77 8.04
N LYS A 51 -2.38 -20.62 7.23
CA LYS A 51 -3.25 -21.62 7.73
C LYS A 51 -2.50 -22.54 8.66
N GLY A 52 -3.04 -22.73 9.84
CA GLY A 52 -2.39 -23.60 10.77
C GLY A 52 -1.25 -22.96 11.56
N SER A 53 -1.05 -21.68 11.37
CA SER A 53 0.02 -20.99 12.06
C SER A 53 -0.55 -19.93 12.97
N GLU A 54 0.11 -19.70 14.07
CA GLU A 54 -0.31 -18.67 14.97
C GLU A 54 0.40 -17.37 14.70
N GLU A 55 1.37 -17.39 13.82
CA GLU A 55 2.16 -16.21 13.58
C GLU A 55 1.66 -15.40 12.42
N TRP A 56 1.70 -14.10 12.56
CA TRP A 56 1.33 -13.21 11.49
C TRP A 56 2.50 -13.00 10.56
N GLN A 57 2.21 -12.99 9.27
CA GLN A 57 3.19 -12.68 8.24
C GLN A 57 2.85 -11.31 7.71
N GLN A 58 3.84 -10.60 7.23
CA GLN A 58 3.55 -9.34 6.58
C GLN A 58 4.64 -8.99 5.59
N GLN A 59 4.25 -8.25 4.61
CA GLN A 59 5.17 -7.76 3.60
C GLN A 59 4.77 -6.34 3.27
N SER A 60 5.74 -5.54 2.90
CA SER A 60 5.46 -4.17 2.55
C SER A 60 6.37 -3.73 1.43
N ILE A 61 5.95 -2.69 0.76
CA ILE A 61 6.70 -2.13 -0.35
C ILE A 61 6.54 -0.63 -0.26
N THR A 62 7.61 0.08 -0.50
CA THR A 62 7.61 1.54 -0.43
C THR A 62 7.55 2.10 -1.84
N LEU A 63 6.68 3.08 -2.03
CA LEU A 63 6.48 3.68 -3.34
C LEU A 63 6.72 5.17 -3.29
N PHE A 64 7.05 5.73 -4.43
CA PHE A 64 7.04 7.16 -4.60
C PHE A 64 5.63 7.54 -5.03
N PRO A 65 5.24 8.79 -4.83
CA PRO A 65 3.87 9.21 -5.16
C PRO A 65 3.43 8.88 -6.57
N GLU A 66 4.31 9.11 -7.54
CA GLU A 66 3.95 8.87 -8.92
C GLU A 66 3.79 7.40 -9.26
N GLU A 67 4.26 6.53 -8.39
CA GLU A 67 4.12 5.11 -8.64
C GLU A 67 2.79 4.57 -8.17
N MET A 68 2.09 5.31 -7.35
CA MET A 68 0.81 4.85 -6.85
C MET A 68 -0.21 4.58 -7.94
N PRO A 69 -0.47 5.54 -8.82
CA PRO A 69 -1.46 5.26 -9.87
C PRO A 69 -0.97 4.22 -10.86
N VAL A 70 0.33 4.12 -11.04
CA VAL A 70 0.87 3.11 -11.95
C VAL A 70 0.60 1.73 -11.39
N LEU A 71 0.92 1.53 -10.12
CA LEU A 71 0.70 0.23 -9.50
C LEU A 71 -0.79 -0.10 -9.47
N ALA A 72 -1.62 0.87 -9.14
CA ALA A 72 -3.05 0.65 -9.08
C ALA A 72 -3.57 0.22 -10.45
N ALA A 73 -3.12 0.86 -11.49
CA ALA A 73 -3.57 0.54 -12.83
C ALA A 73 -3.13 -0.85 -13.25
N LEU A 74 -1.89 -1.19 -12.95
CA LEU A 74 -1.38 -2.50 -13.30
C LEU A 74 -2.12 -3.60 -12.56
N LEU A 75 -2.33 -3.41 -11.28
CA LEU A 75 -3.04 -4.41 -10.50
C LEU A 75 -4.47 -4.58 -10.99
N ASN A 76 -5.13 -3.47 -11.27
CA ASN A 76 -6.49 -3.53 -11.72
C ASN A 76 -6.58 -4.23 -13.07
N ARG A 77 -5.64 -3.95 -13.94
CA ARG A 77 -5.63 -4.56 -15.25
C ARG A 77 -5.46 -6.06 -15.17
N MET A 78 -4.53 -6.50 -14.33
CA MET A 78 -4.32 -7.94 -14.16
C MET A 78 -5.54 -8.60 -13.58
N PHE A 79 -6.17 -7.95 -12.63
CA PHE A 79 -7.36 -8.50 -12.03
C PHE A 79 -8.47 -8.66 -13.06
N VAL A 80 -8.73 -7.61 -13.80
CA VAL A 80 -9.80 -7.62 -14.78
C VAL A 80 -9.54 -8.63 -15.90
N GLU A 81 -8.33 -8.65 -16.40
CA GLU A 81 -8.04 -9.52 -17.53
C GLU A 81 -7.84 -10.98 -17.19
N HIS A 82 -7.38 -11.26 -16.01
CA HIS A 82 -6.98 -12.63 -15.70
C HIS A 82 -7.72 -13.28 -14.55
N THR A 83 -8.35 -12.48 -13.70
CA THR A 83 -8.99 -13.04 -12.54
C THR A 83 -10.49 -12.82 -12.54
N ALA A 84 -10.89 -11.58 -12.65
CA ALA A 84 -12.31 -11.26 -12.56
C ALA A 84 -13.14 -11.99 -13.60
N LYS A 85 -12.62 -12.12 -14.78
CA LYS A 85 -13.34 -12.78 -15.84
C LYS A 85 -13.64 -14.22 -15.55
N HIS A 86 -12.78 -14.86 -14.83
CA HIS A 86 -12.90 -16.27 -14.61
C HIS A 86 -13.32 -16.66 -13.21
N GLU A 87 -12.89 -15.88 -12.27
CA GLU A 87 -13.08 -16.24 -10.89
C GLU A 87 -14.25 -15.57 -10.22
N TYR A 88 -14.61 -14.41 -10.68
CA TYR A 88 -15.63 -13.64 -10.01
C TYR A 88 -16.66 -13.09 -10.93
N PRO A 89 -17.29 -13.94 -11.70
CA PRO A 89 -18.27 -13.43 -12.63
C PRO A 89 -19.41 -12.71 -11.95
N SER A 90 -19.85 -13.25 -10.85
CA SER A 90 -20.95 -12.60 -10.20
C SER A 90 -20.48 -11.36 -9.49
N ALA A 91 -19.31 -11.39 -8.97
CA ALA A 91 -18.79 -10.23 -8.32
C ALA A 91 -18.62 -9.13 -9.32
N ALA A 92 -18.13 -9.50 -10.46
CA ALA A 92 -17.92 -8.50 -11.46
C ALA A 92 -19.23 -7.90 -11.88
N ALA A 93 -20.20 -8.73 -11.96
CA ALA A 93 -21.48 -8.22 -12.36
C ALA A 93 -22.16 -7.52 -11.25
N GLY A 94 -22.17 -8.16 -10.16
CA GLY A 94 -22.90 -7.58 -9.12
C GLY A 94 -22.16 -6.63 -8.39
N GLY A 95 -21.08 -6.86 -8.35
CA GLY A 95 -20.41 -5.97 -7.64
C GLY A 95 -20.40 -4.77 -8.32
N GLN A 96 -20.75 -5.00 -8.88
CA GLN A 96 -20.68 -4.19 -9.36
C GLN A 96 -21.24 -3.60 -9.50
#